data_e309dee326bbfa68287e90c92893dfba
#
_entry.id   e309dee326bbfa68287e90c92893dfba
#
_cell.length_a   1.000
_cell.length_b   1.000
_cell.length_c   1.000
_cell.angle_alpha   90.00
_cell.angle_beta   90.00
_cell.angle_gamma   90.00
#
_symmetry.space_group_name_H-M   'P 1'
#
loop_
_entity.id
_entity.type
_entity.pdbx_description
1 polymer ?
#
loop_
_entity_poly.entity_id
_entity_poly.type
_entity_poly.pdbx_seq_one_letter_code
_entity_poly.pdbx_strand_id
1 'polypeptide(L)'
;MEKEYSCLPRSAARFPAADDAVWEGLPEMRLVETVSGRVPAMETRVRAFYDPAMGKLYFRFLCADDEAHSDYTKRDEPVYNQDVLEVFLCDADDLHRYKEFEVSPFNVQFDADITYHAWNNILIDGEWVRYDATSAVTFTKISQYTEEAVY
;
A
#
# COMPACT_ATOMS: atom_id res chain seq x y z
N MET A 1 -4.53 -11.00 -16.20
CA MET A 1 -3.30 -11.67 -15.71
C MET A 1 -3.14 -11.26 -14.26
N GLU A 2 -3.34 -12.18 -13.36
CA GLU A 2 -3.16 -11.96 -11.93
C GLU A 2 -1.67 -11.65 -11.68
N LYS A 3 -1.39 -10.57 -10.96
CA LYS A 3 -0.01 -10.19 -10.65
C LYS A 3 0.25 -10.59 -9.22
N GLU A 4 1.07 -11.61 -9.03
CA GLU A 4 1.46 -12.09 -7.73
C GLU A 4 2.90 -11.68 -7.39
N TYR A 5 3.12 -11.38 -6.13
CA TYR A 5 4.45 -11.17 -5.57
C TYR A 5 4.70 -12.15 -4.42
N SER A 6 5.77 -12.93 -4.53
CA SER A 6 6.17 -13.81 -3.45
C SER A 6 7.03 -13.05 -2.44
N CYS A 7 6.45 -12.74 -1.28
CA CYS A 7 7.16 -12.11 -0.18
C CYS A 7 8.07 -13.15 0.50
N LEU A 8 9.38 -13.06 0.23
CA LEU A 8 10.37 -14.03 0.75
C LEU A 8 10.75 -13.71 2.19
N PRO A 9 11.07 -14.73 3.01
CA PRO A 9 11.59 -14.50 4.35
C PRO A 9 13.02 -13.94 4.30
N ARG A 10 13.29 -12.92 5.11
CA ARG A 10 14.60 -12.33 5.35
C ARG A 10 14.72 -11.93 6.81
N SER A 11 15.93 -11.86 7.33
CA SER A 11 16.18 -11.32 8.66
C SER A 11 16.79 -9.94 8.56
N ALA A 12 16.18 -8.99 9.26
CA ALA A 12 16.66 -7.62 9.38
C ALA A 12 17.11 -7.37 10.82
N ALA A 13 18.40 -7.16 11.04
CA ALA A 13 18.93 -6.88 12.37
C ALA A 13 18.47 -5.53 12.96
N ARG A 14 17.96 -4.64 12.11
CA ARG A 14 17.41 -3.31 12.42
C ARG A 14 16.38 -2.94 11.34
N PHE A 15 15.73 -1.81 11.49
CA PHE A 15 14.94 -1.24 10.39
C PHE A 15 15.87 -1.01 9.18
N PRO A 16 15.59 -1.64 8.02
CA PRO A 16 16.50 -1.58 6.89
C PRO A 16 16.45 -0.21 6.20
N ALA A 17 17.62 0.36 5.94
CA ALA A 17 17.71 1.51 5.05
C ALA A 17 17.43 1.09 3.59
N ALA A 18 17.07 2.06 2.75
CA ALA A 18 16.69 1.80 1.36
C ALA A 18 17.82 1.16 0.52
N ASP A 19 19.08 1.37 0.87
CA ASP A 19 20.28 0.86 0.21
C ASP A 19 20.91 -0.37 0.91
N ASP A 20 20.29 -0.89 1.97
CA ASP A 20 20.81 -2.07 2.66
C ASP A 20 20.82 -3.32 1.77
N ALA A 21 21.85 -4.14 1.92
CA ALA A 21 22.00 -5.39 1.17
C ALA A 21 20.87 -6.41 1.39
N VAL A 22 20.06 -6.26 2.43
CA VAL A 22 18.89 -7.13 2.68
C VAL A 22 17.89 -7.12 1.51
N TRP A 23 17.86 -6.06 0.72
CA TRP A 23 17.01 -5.93 -0.45
C TRP A 23 17.54 -6.62 -1.70
N GLU A 24 18.80 -7.04 -1.70
CA GLU A 24 19.42 -7.69 -2.85
C GLU A 24 18.85 -9.09 -3.10
N GLY A 25 18.65 -9.41 -4.38
CA GLY A 25 18.13 -10.71 -4.81
C GLY A 25 16.66 -10.98 -4.44
N LEU A 26 15.93 -10.00 -3.86
CA LEU A 26 14.49 -10.10 -3.72
C LEU A 26 13.81 -9.85 -5.06
N PRO A 27 12.66 -10.50 -5.32
CA PRO A 27 11.81 -10.16 -6.46
C PRO A 27 11.49 -8.67 -6.47
N GLU A 28 11.26 -8.12 -7.66
CA GLU A 28 10.89 -6.71 -7.82
C GLU A 28 9.56 -6.61 -8.56
N MET A 29 8.64 -5.85 -8.01
CA MET A 29 7.40 -5.46 -8.67
C MET A 29 7.59 -4.11 -9.36
N ARG A 30 6.92 -3.91 -10.48
CA ARG A 30 6.72 -2.61 -11.11
C ARG A 30 5.26 -2.25 -11.01
N LEU A 31 4.96 -1.08 -10.46
CA LEU A 31 3.61 -0.60 -10.40
C LEU A 31 3.16 -0.15 -11.79
N VAL A 32 1.87 -0.28 -12.04
CA VAL A 32 1.22 0.10 -13.29
C VAL A 32 -0.04 0.88 -12.98
N GLU A 33 -0.50 1.67 -13.94
CA GLU A 33 -1.79 2.35 -13.82
C GLU A 33 -2.92 1.33 -13.59
N THR A 34 -3.74 1.60 -12.60
CA THR A 34 -4.82 0.69 -12.18
C THR A 34 -5.82 0.41 -13.28
N VAL A 35 -6.16 1.41 -14.09
CA VAL A 35 -7.19 1.29 -15.14
C VAL A 35 -6.62 0.70 -16.43
N SER A 36 -5.50 1.23 -16.91
CA SER A 36 -4.93 0.87 -18.21
C SER A 36 -3.97 -0.31 -18.16
N GLY A 37 -3.39 -0.61 -16.99
CA GLY A 37 -2.32 -1.58 -16.83
C GLY A 37 -0.99 -1.16 -17.47
N ARG A 38 -0.85 0.09 -17.90
CA ARG A 38 0.37 0.61 -18.50
C ARG A 38 1.39 0.99 -17.44
N VAL A 39 2.66 0.85 -17.78
CA VAL A 39 3.73 1.41 -16.96
C VAL A 39 3.68 2.94 -17.08
N PRO A 40 3.60 3.68 -15.97
CA PRO A 40 3.62 5.13 -15.99
C PRO A 40 5.00 5.66 -16.44
N ALA A 41 5.03 6.91 -16.91
CA ALA A 41 6.29 7.57 -17.32
C ALA A 41 7.27 7.70 -16.15
N MET A 42 6.75 7.96 -14.94
CA MET A 42 7.47 7.90 -13.69
C MET A 42 7.25 6.53 -13.06
N GLU A 43 8.27 5.68 -13.17
CA GLU A 43 8.19 4.29 -12.76
C GLU A 43 8.37 4.15 -11.26
N THR A 44 7.53 3.32 -10.63
CA THR A 44 7.70 2.90 -9.24
C THR A 44 8.01 1.41 -9.18
N ARG A 45 9.10 1.08 -8.48
CA ARG A 45 9.56 -0.29 -8.24
C ARG A 45 9.45 -0.60 -6.75
N VAL A 46 8.95 -1.80 -6.44
CA VAL A 46 8.71 -2.21 -5.06
C VAL A 46 9.37 -3.56 -4.79
N ARG A 47 10.01 -3.66 -3.64
CA ARG A 47 10.46 -4.93 -3.06
C ARG A 47 9.89 -5.06 -1.66
N ALA A 48 9.56 -6.28 -1.29
CA ALA A 48 9.07 -6.58 0.05
C ALA A 48 9.69 -7.88 0.58
N PHE A 49 9.79 -7.98 1.90
CA PHE A 49 10.14 -9.20 2.57
C PHE A 49 9.45 -9.31 3.94
N TYR A 50 9.38 -10.52 4.44
CA TYR A 50 8.86 -10.81 5.76
C TYR A 50 10.00 -11.27 6.67
N ASP A 51 10.11 -10.66 7.85
CA ASP A 51 11.03 -11.12 8.90
C ASP A 51 10.26 -11.97 9.94
N PRO A 52 10.40 -13.31 9.90
CA PRO A 52 9.68 -14.17 10.81
C PRO A 52 10.12 -14.04 12.27
N ALA A 53 11.36 -13.63 12.53
CA ALA A 53 11.87 -13.46 13.88
C ALA A 53 11.30 -12.20 14.54
N MET A 54 11.05 -11.16 13.75
CA MET A 54 10.49 -9.90 14.21
C MET A 54 8.96 -9.83 14.04
N GLY A 55 8.37 -10.74 13.25
CA GLY A 55 6.95 -10.68 12.89
C GLY A 55 6.59 -9.43 12.09
N LYS A 56 7.49 -8.97 11.21
CA LYS A 56 7.33 -7.72 10.47
C LYS A 56 7.38 -7.92 8.97
N LEU A 57 6.59 -7.13 8.25
CA LEU A 57 6.68 -6.93 6.81
C LEU A 57 7.42 -5.62 6.54
N TYR A 58 8.31 -5.67 5.54
CA TYR A 58 9.06 -4.50 5.09
C TYR A 58 8.81 -4.30 3.60
N PHE A 59 8.57 -3.05 3.24
CA PHE A 59 8.37 -2.63 1.86
C PHE A 59 9.39 -1.54 1.54
N ARG A 60 9.96 -1.61 0.34
CA ARG A 60 10.80 -0.55 -0.21
C ARG A 60 10.25 -0.14 -1.56
N PHE A 61 9.94 1.13 -1.67
CA PHE A 61 9.53 1.77 -2.92
C PHE A 61 10.70 2.57 -3.47
N LEU A 62 10.92 2.48 -4.75
CA LEU A 62 11.84 3.33 -5.51
C LEU A 62 11.01 4.00 -6.59
N CYS A 63 10.71 5.27 -6.37
CA CYS A 63 9.86 6.08 -7.23
C CYS A 63 10.72 7.01 -8.08
N ALA A 64 10.50 7.01 -9.40
CA ALA A 64 10.96 8.11 -10.23
C ALA A 64 9.94 9.24 -10.05
N ASP A 65 10.44 10.41 -9.69
CA ASP A 65 9.62 11.59 -9.47
C ASP A 65 10.42 12.83 -9.87
N ASP A 66 9.75 13.87 -10.34
CA ASP A 66 10.36 15.16 -10.69
C ASP A 66 10.08 16.23 -9.63
N GLU A 67 9.02 16.07 -8.83
CA GLU A 67 8.66 16.99 -7.75
C GLU A 67 7.84 16.27 -6.68
N ALA A 68 8.43 16.00 -5.53
CA ALA A 68 7.71 15.44 -4.39
C ALA A 68 6.90 16.53 -3.67
N HIS A 69 5.58 16.35 -3.55
CA HIS A 69 4.68 17.34 -2.98
C HIS A 69 3.80 16.78 -1.86
N SER A 70 3.83 17.45 -0.69
CA SER A 70 2.82 17.28 0.36
C SER A 70 2.82 18.49 1.30
N ASP A 71 1.65 19.04 1.58
CA ASP A 71 1.43 20.13 2.54
C ASP A 71 1.13 19.60 3.96
N TYR A 72 0.92 18.30 4.09
CA TYR A 72 0.58 17.67 5.36
C TYR A 72 1.81 17.54 6.26
N THR A 73 1.61 17.80 7.54
CA THR A 73 2.71 17.86 8.54
C THR A 73 2.43 17.03 9.79
N LYS A 74 1.22 16.54 9.97
CA LYS A 74 0.81 15.80 11.15
C LYS A 74 0.32 14.41 10.79
N ARG A 75 0.61 13.46 11.66
CA ARG A 75 0.06 12.10 11.56
C ARG A 75 -1.46 12.14 11.43
N ASP A 76 -1.99 11.25 10.62
CA ASP A 76 -3.41 11.06 10.34
C ASP A 76 -4.08 12.22 9.57
N GLU A 77 -3.31 13.12 8.99
CA GLU A 77 -3.83 14.01 7.95
C GLU A 77 -4.07 13.22 6.66
N PRO A 78 -4.97 13.69 5.77
CA PRO A 78 -5.40 12.92 4.60
C PRO A 78 -4.36 12.96 3.47
N VAL A 79 -3.21 12.33 3.70
CA VAL A 79 -2.04 12.32 2.78
C VAL A 79 -2.38 11.72 1.42
N TYR A 80 -3.40 10.87 1.34
CA TYR A 80 -3.93 10.29 0.10
C TYR A 80 -4.45 11.32 -0.92
N ASN A 81 -4.60 12.58 -0.54
CA ASN A 81 -5.00 13.66 -1.47
C ASN A 81 -3.81 14.28 -2.22
N GLN A 82 -2.58 13.90 -1.90
CA GLN A 82 -1.35 14.41 -2.49
C GLN A 82 -0.40 13.25 -2.82
N ASP A 83 0.90 13.51 -2.95
CA ASP A 83 1.85 12.43 -3.21
C ASP A 83 1.96 11.51 -2.00
N VAL A 84 1.76 10.23 -2.24
CA VAL A 84 1.70 9.23 -1.19
C VAL A 84 2.14 7.85 -1.71
N LEU A 85 2.70 7.05 -0.82
CA LEU A 85 2.89 5.61 -1.01
C LEU A 85 1.94 4.86 -0.09
N GLU A 86 1.25 3.88 -0.63
CA GLU A 86 0.21 3.15 0.08
C GLU A 86 0.45 1.64 0.04
N VAL A 87 0.14 0.98 1.15
CA VAL A 87 0.12 -0.48 1.27
C VAL A 87 -1.19 -0.90 1.90
N PHE A 88 -1.91 -1.79 1.22
CA PHE A 88 -3.15 -2.38 1.70
C PHE A 88 -2.89 -3.83 2.09
N LEU A 89 -3.22 -4.19 3.33
CA LEU A 89 -3.05 -5.54 3.85
C LEU A 89 -4.40 -6.10 4.31
N CYS A 90 -4.78 -7.23 3.76
CA CYS A 90 -6.01 -7.93 4.14
C CYS A 90 -5.74 -9.41 4.38
N ASP A 91 -6.67 -10.08 5.04
CA ASP A 91 -6.74 -11.52 5.03
C ASP A 91 -7.21 -11.99 3.64
N ALA A 92 -6.60 -13.05 3.12
CA ALA A 92 -6.96 -13.60 1.82
C ALA A 92 -8.43 -14.01 1.70
N ASP A 93 -9.05 -14.35 2.83
CA ASP A 93 -10.43 -14.80 2.90
C ASP A 93 -11.46 -13.67 3.14
N ASP A 94 -10.98 -12.44 3.45
CA ASP A 94 -11.85 -11.30 3.71
C ASP A 94 -11.32 -10.00 3.12
N LEU A 95 -11.56 -9.78 1.85
CA LEU A 95 -11.19 -8.57 1.13
C LEU A 95 -12.04 -7.33 1.53
N HIS A 96 -13.07 -7.50 2.35
CA HIS A 96 -13.89 -6.39 2.85
C HIS A 96 -13.31 -5.73 4.10
N ARG A 97 -12.28 -6.34 4.67
CA ARG A 97 -11.57 -5.79 5.82
C ARG A 97 -10.10 -5.73 5.51
N TYR A 98 -9.54 -4.53 5.54
CA TYR A 98 -8.13 -4.34 5.27
C TYR A 98 -7.55 -3.23 6.14
N LYS A 99 -6.24 -3.26 6.25
CA LYS A 99 -5.45 -2.19 6.86
C LYS A 99 -4.79 -1.41 5.76
N GLU A 100 -4.86 -0.11 5.88
CA GLU A 100 -4.27 0.85 4.98
C GLU A 100 -3.14 1.56 5.71
N PHE A 101 -1.98 1.62 5.06
CA PHE A 101 -0.80 2.31 5.55
C PHE A 101 -0.34 3.24 4.45
N GLU A 102 -0.20 4.50 4.80
CA GLU A 102 0.18 5.55 3.86
C GLU A 102 1.33 6.37 4.41
N VAL A 103 2.21 6.80 3.53
CA VAL A 103 3.31 7.70 3.88
C VAL A 103 3.54 8.72 2.79
N SER A 104 3.56 10.00 3.18
CA SER A 104 3.87 11.10 2.27
C SER A 104 5.38 11.20 2.02
N PRO A 105 5.82 11.95 0.98
CA PRO A 105 7.23 12.24 0.75
C PRO A 105 7.96 12.84 1.95
N PHE A 106 7.28 13.52 2.84
CA PHE A 106 7.88 14.15 4.02
C PHE A 106 7.63 13.35 5.32
N ASN A 107 7.41 12.04 5.17
CA ASN A 107 7.26 11.11 6.30
C ASN A 107 6.06 11.41 7.20
N VAL A 108 5.01 11.99 6.65
CA VAL A 108 3.72 12.07 7.34
C VAL A 108 2.96 10.79 7.08
N GLN A 109 2.50 10.15 8.12
CA GLN A 109 1.92 8.83 8.13
C GLN A 109 0.43 8.90 8.39
N PHE A 110 -0.32 8.08 7.65
CA PHE A 110 -1.72 7.79 7.91
C PHE A 110 -1.90 6.28 7.94
N ASP A 111 -2.67 5.77 8.88
CA ASP A 111 -3.03 4.37 8.93
C ASP A 111 -4.47 4.16 9.39
N ALA A 112 -5.15 3.23 8.75
CA ALA A 112 -6.55 2.95 9.03
C ALA A 112 -6.88 1.45 8.99
N ASP A 113 -7.82 1.04 9.84
CA ASP A 113 -8.51 -0.25 9.72
C ASP A 113 -9.83 0.00 9.00
N ILE A 114 -9.96 -0.54 7.80
CA ILE A 114 -11.07 -0.28 6.92
C ILE A 114 -11.97 -1.51 6.86
N THR A 115 -13.24 -1.31 7.17
CA THR A 115 -14.28 -2.28 6.88
C THR A 115 -15.12 -1.73 5.75
N TYR A 116 -15.05 -2.40 4.62
CA TYR A 116 -15.71 -1.97 3.40
C TYR A 116 -17.01 -2.74 3.21
N HIS A 117 -18.13 -2.09 3.36
CA HIS A 117 -19.43 -2.60 2.97
C HIS A 117 -19.73 -2.13 1.55
N ALA A 118 -19.14 -2.84 0.60
CA ALA A 118 -19.15 -2.38 -0.77
C ALA A 118 -20.43 -2.65 -1.52
N TRP A 119 -20.73 -1.72 -2.36
CA TRP A 119 -21.49 -1.78 -3.58
C TRP A 119 -20.66 -2.24 -4.71
N ASN A 120 -21.16 -3.17 -5.42
CA ASN A 120 -20.64 -3.51 -6.72
C ASN A 120 -21.75 -3.32 -7.75
N ASN A 121 -21.45 -2.58 -8.81
CA ASN A 121 -22.14 -2.79 -10.03
C ASN A 121 -21.73 -4.15 -10.56
N ILE A 122 -22.62 -5.11 -10.54
CA ILE A 122 -22.36 -6.47 -11.07
C ILE A 122 -22.93 -6.51 -12.47
N LEU A 123 -22.12 -6.98 -13.44
CA LEU A 123 -22.59 -7.25 -14.77
C LEU A 123 -23.29 -8.62 -14.77
N ILE A 124 -24.61 -8.62 -14.89
CA ILE A 124 -25.42 -9.83 -14.98
C ILE A 124 -26.07 -9.84 -16.38
N ASP A 125 -25.81 -10.87 -17.17
CA ASP A 125 -26.34 -11.05 -18.52
C ASP A 125 -26.12 -9.84 -19.47
N GLY A 126 -25.00 -9.12 -19.28
CA GLY A 126 -24.66 -7.93 -20.08
C GLY A 126 -25.28 -6.63 -19.60
N GLU A 127 -26.04 -6.62 -18.52
CA GLU A 127 -26.60 -5.43 -17.91
C GLU A 127 -25.92 -5.12 -16.56
N TRP A 128 -25.66 -3.83 -16.31
CA TRP A 128 -25.14 -3.35 -15.03
C TRP A 128 -26.26 -3.26 -14.01
N VAL A 129 -26.24 -4.15 -13.03
CA VAL A 129 -27.19 -4.14 -11.91
C VAL A 129 -26.54 -3.44 -10.71
N ARG A 130 -27.17 -2.38 -10.26
CA ARG A 130 -26.77 -1.66 -9.05
C ARG A 130 -27.48 -2.28 -7.85
N TYR A 131 -26.70 -2.81 -6.94
CA TYR A 131 -27.20 -3.19 -5.63
C TYR A 131 -27.25 -1.99 -4.69
N ASP A 132 -28.39 -1.77 -4.10
CA ASP A 132 -28.62 -0.69 -3.16
C ASP A 132 -28.38 -1.19 -1.72
N ALA A 133 -27.13 -1.14 -1.20
CA ALA A 133 -26.76 -1.28 0.18
C ALA A 133 -26.24 0.06 0.69
N THR A 134 -26.49 0.39 1.84
CA THR A 134 -25.87 1.52 2.51
C THR A 134 -24.39 1.21 2.71
N SER A 135 -23.51 1.86 1.96
CA SER A 135 -22.09 1.78 2.18
C SER A 135 -21.74 2.53 3.47
N ALA A 136 -21.30 1.81 4.48
CA ALA A 136 -20.64 2.41 5.62
C ALA A 136 -19.17 2.04 5.55
N VAL A 137 -18.31 3.02 5.35
CA VAL A 137 -16.87 2.87 5.55
C VAL A 137 -16.60 3.27 6.99
N THR A 138 -16.10 2.35 7.78
CA THR A 138 -15.71 2.64 9.15
C THR A 138 -14.19 2.71 9.20
N PHE A 139 -13.68 3.87 9.58
CA PHE A 139 -12.26 4.08 9.82
C PHE A 139 -11.96 3.91 11.31
N THR A 140 -11.04 3.05 11.63
CA THR A 140 -10.47 2.97 12.97
C THR A 140 -8.97 3.21 12.85
N LYS A 141 -8.49 4.31 13.41
CA LYS A 141 -7.07 4.64 13.40
C LYS A 141 -6.25 3.61 14.18
N ILE A 142 -5.13 3.19 13.61
CA ILE A 142 -4.23 2.21 14.19
C ILE A 142 -2.95 2.94 14.61
N SER A 143 -2.83 3.28 15.88
CA SER A 143 -1.69 4.07 16.39
C SER A 143 -0.46 3.26 16.79
N GLN A 144 -0.49 1.95 16.62
CA GLN A 144 0.55 1.04 17.15
C GLN A 144 1.62 0.62 16.12
N TYR A 145 1.52 1.08 14.89
CA TYR A 145 2.48 0.77 13.85
C TYR A 145 3.46 1.92 13.67
N THR A 146 4.72 1.57 13.45
CA THR A 146 5.76 2.54 13.12
C THR A 146 6.11 2.35 11.66
N GLU A 147 5.95 3.40 10.90
CA GLU A 147 6.33 3.50 9.50
C GLU A 147 7.47 4.53 9.42
N GLU A 148 8.46 4.26 8.60
CA GLU A 148 9.52 5.22 8.30
C GLU A 148 9.65 5.33 6.79
N ALA A 149 9.50 6.54 6.27
CA ALA A 149 9.94 6.89 4.94
C ALA A 149 11.35 7.50 5.02
N VAL A 150 12.28 6.95 4.24
CA VAL A 150 13.64 7.47 4.11
C VAL A 150 13.79 7.97 2.68
N TYR A 151 14.08 9.25 2.52
CA TYR A 151 14.30 9.94 1.25
C TYR A 151 15.78 10.23 1.05
#